data_492bf1ea02caa993b20ab29298259b4b
#
_entry.id   492bf1ea02caa993b20ab29298259b4b
#
_cell.length_a   1.000
_cell.length_b   1.000
_cell.length_c   1.000
_cell.angle_alpha   90.00
_cell.angle_beta   90.00
_cell.angle_gamma   90.00
#
_symmetry.space_group_name_H-M   'P 1'
#
loop_
_entity.id
_entity.type
_entity.pdbx_description
1 polymer ?
#
loop_
_entity_poly.entity_id
_entity_poly.type
_entity_poly.pdbx_seq_one_letter_code
_entity_poly.pdbx_strand_id
1 'polypeptide(L)'
;MAQRARHYNRNMGLKTWKKWTDWPLMVLSVVFLVVYSREILSRTHIALCETVINVIWVVFVVDYVVSLWLADDRWRWFKHNLFTLLTIALPMLRPLRLLRLLTVLHVLNRTSGMAVRGRITVYAVGAVGMLMYVGALAVYSVERGASGSTITDFGTALWWAFVTVTTVGYGDFSPVTFQGKIIAVVLMFTGIALIGIVTATLASWIVDQVNLETDRREDAREKEVAKEAAQEAIATSANPEIDLLREEVRELTATVAGLRTELERR
;
A
#
# COMPACT_ATOMS: atom_id res chain seq x y z
N MET A 1 -0.68 36.11 18.76
CA MET A 1 -1.69 35.67 17.73
C MET A 1 -1.16 35.75 16.30
N ALA A 2 -0.44 36.78 15.89
CA ALA A 2 0.07 36.95 14.51
C ALA A 2 1.04 35.85 14.01
N GLN A 3 1.84 35.23 14.87
CA GLN A 3 2.73 34.12 14.49
C GLN A 3 1.96 32.83 14.17
N ARG A 4 0.92 32.47 14.92
CA ARG A 4 0.05 31.29 14.61
C ARG A 4 -0.70 31.44 13.30
N ALA A 5 -1.16 32.65 12.96
CA ALA A 5 -1.84 32.91 11.69
C ALA A 5 -0.90 32.79 10.49
N ARG A 6 0.37 33.20 10.61
CA ARG A 6 1.36 33.03 9.54
C ARG A 6 1.72 31.55 9.30
N HIS A 7 1.84 30.74 10.35
CA HIS A 7 2.06 29.29 10.23
C HIS A 7 0.87 28.58 9.57
N TYR A 8 -0.36 28.96 9.92
CA TYR A 8 -1.58 28.36 9.34
C TYR A 8 -1.70 28.64 7.83
N ASN A 9 -1.42 29.89 7.40
CA ASN A 9 -1.51 30.27 5.98
C ASN A 9 -0.43 29.64 5.10
N ARG A 10 0.79 29.41 5.60
CA ARG A 10 1.87 28.77 4.87
C ARG A 10 1.64 27.27 4.65
N ASN A 11 1.12 26.58 5.66
CA ASN A 11 0.73 25.17 5.53
C ASN A 11 -0.40 24.95 4.51
N MET A 12 -1.31 25.91 4.37
CA MET A 12 -2.32 25.88 3.30
C MET A 12 -1.67 26.06 1.91
N GLY A 13 -0.69 26.94 1.78
CA GLY A 13 0.04 27.15 0.51
C GLY A 13 0.76 25.89 0.04
N LEU A 14 1.48 25.19 0.91
CA LEU A 14 2.21 23.96 0.59
C LEU A 14 1.26 22.79 0.22
N LYS A 15 0.14 22.65 0.95
CA LYS A 15 -0.87 21.62 0.66
C LYS A 15 -1.59 21.87 -0.66
N THR A 16 -1.89 23.12 -0.96
CA THR A 16 -2.53 23.53 -2.21
C THR A 16 -1.58 23.36 -3.38
N TRP A 17 -0.31 23.78 -3.23
CA TRP A 17 0.73 23.56 -4.23
C TRP A 17 0.89 22.09 -4.57
N LYS A 18 1.11 21.22 -3.57
CA LYS A 18 1.25 19.78 -3.78
C LYS A 18 0.03 19.16 -4.46
N LYS A 19 -1.18 19.55 -4.09
CA LYS A 19 -2.40 19.03 -4.70
C LYS A 19 -2.49 19.31 -6.21
N TRP A 20 -1.98 20.47 -6.65
CA TRP A 20 -2.00 20.86 -8.06
C TRP A 20 -0.79 20.31 -8.83
N THR A 21 0.34 20.14 -8.17
CA THR A 21 1.62 19.77 -8.80
C THR A 21 1.85 18.26 -8.81
N ASP A 22 1.27 17.52 -7.87
CA ASP A 22 1.48 16.06 -7.79
C ASP A 22 1.05 15.34 -9.06
N TRP A 23 -0.09 15.70 -9.66
CA TRP A 23 -0.60 15.05 -10.88
C TRP A 23 0.25 15.36 -12.13
N PRO A 24 0.59 16.60 -12.45
CA PRO A 24 1.51 16.92 -13.54
C PRO A 24 2.90 16.29 -13.36
N LEU A 25 3.45 16.30 -12.14
CA LEU A 25 4.76 15.69 -11.86
C LEU A 25 4.72 14.16 -12.02
N MET A 26 3.59 13.54 -11.70
CA MET A 26 3.39 12.11 -11.96
C MET A 26 3.43 11.80 -13.46
N VAL A 27 2.67 12.54 -14.29
CA VAL A 27 2.71 12.38 -15.74
C VAL A 27 4.11 12.62 -16.27
N LEU A 28 4.78 13.67 -15.79
CA LEU A 28 6.14 14.02 -16.19
C LEU A 28 7.16 12.91 -15.83
N SER A 29 6.96 12.21 -14.69
CA SER A 29 7.78 11.07 -14.30
C SER A 29 7.60 9.87 -15.22
N VAL A 30 6.37 9.63 -15.71
CA VAL A 30 6.10 8.58 -16.70
C VAL A 30 6.74 8.93 -18.05
N VAL A 31 6.58 10.19 -18.51
CA VAL A 31 7.22 10.69 -19.73
C VAL A 31 8.74 10.56 -19.63
N PHE A 32 9.30 10.94 -18.49
CA PHE A 32 10.74 10.76 -18.21
C PHE A 32 11.18 9.31 -18.38
N LEU A 33 10.43 8.35 -17.82
CA LEU A 33 10.74 6.93 -17.93
C LEU A 33 10.73 6.46 -19.40
N VAL A 34 9.71 6.86 -20.16
CA VAL A 34 9.57 6.48 -21.57
C VAL A 34 10.73 7.06 -22.41
N VAL A 35 11.03 8.35 -22.23
CA VAL A 35 12.10 9.01 -22.97
C VAL A 35 13.48 8.44 -22.59
N TYR A 36 13.71 8.23 -21.30
CA TYR A 36 14.96 7.62 -20.80
C TYR A 36 15.11 6.17 -21.28
N SER A 37 14.03 5.41 -21.29
CA SER A 37 14.02 4.04 -21.83
C SER A 37 14.39 4.04 -23.32
N ARG A 38 13.82 4.95 -24.12
CA ARG A 38 14.13 5.09 -25.55
C ARG A 38 15.57 5.52 -25.78
N GLU A 39 16.09 6.45 -25.01
CA GLU A 39 17.50 6.89 -25.10
C GLU A 39 18.45 5.71 -24.88
N ILE A 40 18.18 4.88 -23.89
CA ILE A 40 19.07 3.77 -23.53
C ILE A 40 18.94 2.58 -24.49
N LEU A 41 17.70 2.21 -24.89
CA LEU A 41 17.49 1.03 -25.73
C LEU A 41 17.69 1.30 -27.20
N SER A 42 17.22 2.44 -27.74
CA SER A 42 17.15 2.65 -29.19
C SER A 42 18.27 3.51 -29.77
N ARG A 43 19.00 4.26 -28.94
CA ARG A 43 20.07 5.21 -29.37
C ARG A 43 19.66 6.18 -30.51
N THR A 44 18.36 6.31 -30.81
CA THR A 44 17.82 7.17 -31.84
C THR A 44 17.46 8.53 -31.25
N HIS A 45 17.82 9.62 -31.91
CA HIS A 45 17.53 11.00 -31.50
C HIS A 45 18.05 11.39 -30.11
N ILE A 46 19.29 11.02 -29.78
CA ILE A 46 19.94 11.26 -28.47
C ILE A 46 19.80 12.72 -28.04
N ALA A 47 20.09 13.69 -28.94
CA ALA A 47 20.03 15.11 -28.60
C ALA A 47 18.61 15.59 -28.20
N LEU A 48 17.55 15.07 -28.82
CA LEU A 48 16.18 15.38 -28.43
C LEU A 48 15.82 14.75 -27.08
N CYS A 49 16.19 13.50 -26.87
CA CYS A 49 15.97 12.81 -25.59
C CYS A 49 16.70 13.50 -24.45
N GLU A 50 17.96 13.88 -24.61
CA GLU A 50 18.72 14.64 -23.62
C GLU A 50 18.09 16.01 -23.31
N THR A 51 17.60 16.72 -24.32
CA THR A 51 16.94 18.01 -24.12
C THR A 51 15.67 17.84 -23.29
N VAL A 52 14.82 16.86 -23.64
CA VAL A 52 13.57 16.58 -22.90
C VAL A 52 13.88 16.17 -21.45
N ILE A 53 14.85 15.29 -21.25
CA ILE A 53 15.28 14.86 -19.91
C ILE A 53 15.78 16.04 -19.07
N ASN A 54 16.55 16.95 -19.66
CA ASN A 54 17.06 18.13 -18.97
C ASN A 54 15.93 19.11 -18.62
N VAL A 55 14.96 19.33 -19.52
CA VAL A 55 13.79 20.17 -19.25
C VAL A 55 12.99 19.58 -18.09
N ILE A 56 12.72 18.28 -18.11
CA ILE A 56 12.01 17.59 -17.02
C ILE A 56 12.79 17.72 -15.71
N TRP A 57 14.12 17.62 -15.78
CA TRP A 57 14.97 17.81 -14.60
C TRP A 57 14.84 19.22 -14.02
N VAL A 58 14.88 20.26 -14.85
CA VAL A 58 14.67 21.65 -14.41
C VAL A 58 13.33 21.81 -13.71
N VAL A 59 12.25 21.22 -14.25
CA VAL A 59 10.93 21.27 -13.63
C VAL A 59 10.94 20.63 -12.23
N PHE A 60 11.63 19.51 -12.06
CA PHE A 60 11.77 18.88 -10.73
C PHE A 60 12.60 19.70 -9.75
N VAL A 61 13.67 20.36 -10.23
CA VAL A 61 14.45 21.28 -9.41
C VAL A 61 13.59 22.46 -8.94
N VAL A 62 12.84 23.07 -9.86
CA VAL A 62 11.94 24.18 -9.56
C VAL A 62 10.89 23.77 -8.53
N ASP A 63 10.25 22.61 -8.71
CA ASP A 63 9.27 22.09 -7.74
C ASP A 63 9.89 21.89 -6.34
N TYR A 64 11.11 21.34 -6.28
CA TYR A 64 11.82 21.17 -5.00
C TYR A 64 12.12 22.51 -4.33
N VAL A 65 12.62 23.47 -5.08
CA VAL A 65 12.97 24.82 -4.56
C VAL A 65 11.72 25.54 -4.08
N VAL A 66 10.63 25.50 -4.86
CA VAL A 66 9.35 26.10 -4.48
C VAL A 66 8.78 25.43 -3.22
N SER A 67 8.81 24.11 -3.15
CA SER A 67 8.36 23.36 -1.97
C SER A 67 9.18 23.67 -0.71
N LEU A 68 10.50 23.83 -0.87
CA LEU A 68 11.40 24.27 0.22
C LEU A 68 11.09 25.71 0.65
N TRP A 69 10.75 26.57 -0.30
CA TRP A 69 10.46 27.98 -0.01
C TRP A 69 9.10 28.17 0.68
N LEU A 70 8.14 27.31 0.35
CA LEU A 70 6.82 27.28 0.96
C LEU A 70 6.81 26.54 2.32
N ALA A 71 7.85 25.79 2.67
CA ALA A 71 7.91 25.05 3.92
C ALA A 71 8.04 26.01 5.12
N ASP A 72 7.30 25.75 6.19
CA ASP A 72 7.31 26.54 7.41
C ASP A 72 8.64 26.43 8.16
N ASP A 73 9.13 25.20 8.31
CA ASP A 73 10.44 24.88 8.89
C ASP A 73 11.33 24.28 7.81
N ARG A 74 12.07 25.16 7.11
CA ARG A 74 12.93 24.80 5.98
C ARG A 74 13.97 23.74 6.34
N TRP A 75 14.54 23.82 7.56
CA TRP A 75 15.58 22.91 8.00
C TRP A 75 15.05 21.50 8.29
N ARG A 76 13.88 21.42 8.92
CA ARG A 76 13.19 20.16 9.21
C ARG A 76 12.67 19.52 7.93
N TRP A 77 12.09 20.34 7.04
CA TRP A 77 11.62 19.88 5.72
C TRP A 77 12.79 19.38 4.85
N PHE A 78 13.91 20.11 4.82
CA PHE A 78 15.11 19.75 4.09
C PHE A 78 15.68 18.41 4.56
N LYS A 79 15.85 18.21 5.87
CA LYS A 79 16.29 16.93 6.44
C LYS A 79 15.36 15.77 6.10
N HIS A 80 14.06 15.99 6.10
CA HIS A 80 13.08 14.96 5.77
C HIS A 80 13.02 14.63 4.27
N ASN A 81 13.38 15.58 3.40
CA ASN A 81 13.40 15.43 1.94
C ASN A 81 14.82 15.33 1.35
N LEU A 82 15.79 14.94 2.16
CA LEU A 82 17.18 14.78 1.75
C LEU A 82 17.34 13.75 0.63
N PHE A 83 16.53 12.69 0.65
CA PHE A 83 16.50 11.68 -0.39
C PHE A 83 16.08 12.27 -1.76
N THR A 84 15.07 13.14 -1.76
CA THR A 84 14.63 13.83 -2.98
C THR A 84 15.72 14.77 -3.51
N LEU A 85 16.41 15.48 -2.62
CA LEU A 85 17.55 16.31 -3.00
C LEU A 85 18.69 15.47 -3.60
N LEU A 86 19.01 14.34 -2.99
CA LEU A 86 20.06 13.43 -3.46
C LEU A 86 19.77 12.94 -4.90
N THR A 87 18.51 12.59 -5.18
CA THR A 87 18.09 12.16 -6.52
C THR A 87 18.13 13.28 -7.57
N ILE A 88 18.02 14.54 -7.15
CA ILE A 88 18.07 15.72 -8.03
C ILE A 88 19.53 16.18 -8.22
N ALA A 89 20.32 16.22 -7.13
CA ALA A 89 21.65 16.85 -7.10
C ALA A 89 22.74 16.01 -7.76
N LEU A 90 22.61 14.68 -7.79
CA LEU A 90 23.62 13.79 -8.34
C LEU A 90 23.32 13.44 -9.80
N PRO A 91 23.95 14.12 -10.77
CA PRO A 91 23.77 13.78 -12.21
C PRO A 91 24.27 12.37 -12.53
N MET A 92 25.22 11.83 -11.76
CA MET A 92 25.67 10.43 -11.86
C MET A 92 24.61 9.41 -11.47
N LEU A 93 23.63 9.79 -10.63
CA LEU A 93 22.52 8.93 -10.21
C LEU A 93 21.25 9.18 -11.04
N ARG A 94 21.41 9.62 -12.31
CA ARG A 94 20.27 9.78 -13.24
C ARG A 94 19.30 8.60 -13.21
N PRO A 95 19.78 7.33 -13.20
CA PRO A 95 18.90 6.17 -13.11
C PRO A 95 18.10 6.08 -11.81
N LEU A 96 18.66 6.54 -10.68
CA LEU A 96 17.95 6.52 -9.39
C LEU A 96 16.77 7.51 -9.30
N ARG A 97 16.69 8.49 -10.23
CA ARG A 97 15.51 9.37 -10.35
C ARG A 97 14.25 8.57 -10.67
N LEU A 98 14.40 7.41 -11.34
CA LEU A 98 13.32 6.50 -11.64
C LEU A 98 12.70 5.86 -10.38
N LEU A 99 13.43 5.81 -9.26
CA LEU A 99 12.88 5.39 -7.96
C LEU A 99 11.79 6.35 -7.46
N ARG A 100 11.73 7.59 -8.00
CA ARG A 100 10.62 8.51 -7.73
C ARG A 100 9.27 7.97 -8.24
N LEU A 101 9.27 7.08 -9.24
CA LEU A 101 8.07 6.37 -9.68
C LEU A 101 7.47 5.47 -8.60
N LEU A 102 8.29 5.00 -7.64
CA LEU A 102 7.79 4.30 -6.47
C LEU A 102 6.93 5.22 -5.56
N THR A 103 7.21 6.53 -5.55
CA THR A 103 6.36 7.49 -4.82
C THR A 103 5.01 7.69 -5.51
N VAL A 104 4.93 7.51 -6.83
CA VAL A 104 3.67 7.52 -7.61
C VAL A 104 2.77 6.36 -7.20
N LEU A 105 3.34 5.18 -6.97
CA LEU A 105 2.60 4.03 -6.44
C LEU A 105 2.02 4.33 -5.05
N HIS A 106 2.73 5.08 -4.23
CA HIS A 106 2.24 5.51 -2.91
C HIS A 106 1.07 6.52 -3.02
N VAL A 107 1.10 7.43 -3.99
CA VAL A 107 0.02 8.40 -4.24
C VAL A 107 -1.24 7.71 -4.79
N LEU A 108 -1.10 6.73 -5.69
CA LEU A 108 -2.22 5.93 -6.17
C LEU A 108 -2.95 5.20 -5.03
N ASN A 109 -2.22 4.78 -4.01
CA ASN A 109 -2.77 4.09 -2.85
C ASN A 109 -3.63 5.02 -1.95
N ARG A 110 -3.45 6.34 -2.04
CA ARG A 110 -4.15 7.33 -1.20
C ARG A 110 -5.54 7.72 -1.71
N THR A 111 -5.86 7.44 -2.98
CA THR A 111 -7.07 7.95 -3.65
C THR A 111 -8.24 6.95 -3.67
N SER A 112 -8.05 5.72 -3.19
CA SER A 112 -9.01 4.64 -3.39
C SER A 112 -9.65 4.19 -2.07
N GLY A 113 -10.81 4.74 -1.75
CA GLY A 113 -11.69 4.23 -0.71
C GLY A 113 -12.26 2.84 -1.05
N MET A 114 -12.26 1.98 -0.10
CA MET A 114 -13.15 0.84 0.20
C MET A 114 -13.43 -0.33 -0.78
N ALA A 115 -12.85 -0.41 -1.99
CA ALA A 115 -12.97 -1.62 -2.83
C ALA A 115 -11.60 -2.30 -3.09
N VAL A 116 -10.71 -2.36 -2.09
CA VAL A 116 -9.26 -2.31 -2.27
C VAL A 116 -8.54 -3.67 -2.23
N ARG A 117 -9.18 -4.76 -1.80
CA ARG A 117 -8.43 -6.00 -1.48
C ARG A 117 -7.78 -6.68 -2.71
N GLY A 118 -8.45 -6.74 -3.85
CA GLY A 118 -7.85 -7.25 -5.10
C GLY A 118 -6.84 -6.28 -5.75
N ARG A 119 -6.95 -4.98 -5.47
CA ARG A 119 -6.06 -3.96 -6.03
C ARG A 119 -4.68 -3.94 -5.38
N ILE A 120 -4.56 -4.24 -4.08
CA ILE A 120 -3.27 -4.23 -3.37
C ILE A 120 -2.28 -5.21 -4.01
N THR A 121 -2.72 -6.41 -4.35
CA THR A 121 -1.88 -7.40 -5.02
C THR A 121 -1.41 -6.92 -6.39
N VAL A 122 -2.29 -6.34 -7.20
CA VAL A 122 -1.94 -5.80 -8.52
C VAL A 122 -0.93 -4.65 -8.39
N TYR A 123 -1.11 -3.77 -7.41
CA TYR A 123 -0.16 -2.69 -7.14
C TYR A 123 1.20 -3.21 -6.64
N ALA A 124 1.21 -4.22 -5.79
CA ALA A 124 2.44 -4.83 -5.31
C ALA A 124 3.23 -5.48 -6.46
N VAL A 125 2.57 -6.27 -7.29
CA VAL A 125 3.18 -6.89 -8.49
C VAL A 125 3.68 -5.81 -9.47
N GLY A 126 2.88 -4.76 -9.72
CA GLY A 126 3.26 -3.63 -10.54
C GLY A 126 4.48 -2.89 -9.99
N ALA A 127 4.56 -2.70 -8.67
CA ALA A 127 5.69 -2.06 -8.01
C ALA A 127 6.97 -2.89 -8.13
N VAL A 128 6.88 -4.21 -7.95
CA VAL A 128 8.02 -5.13 -8.14
C VAL A 128 8.49 -5.10 -9.60
N GLY A 129 7.58 -5.23 -10.57
CA GLY A 129 7.91 -5.17 -11.99
C GLY A 129 8.56 -3.83 -12.38
N MET A 130 8.03 -2.72 -11.86
CA MET A 130 8.57 -1.39 -12.08
C MET A 130 9.97 -1.23 -11.47
N LEU A 131 10.18 -1.74 -10.24
CA LEU A 131 11.50 -1.72 -9.59
C LEU A 131 12.53 -2.51 -10.42
N MET A 132 12.17 -3.70 -10.87
CA MET A 132 13.04 -4.53 -11.71
C MET A 132 13.38 -3.85 -13.03
N TYR A 133 12.37 -3.28 -13.71
CA TYR A 133 12.57 -2.57 -14.98
C TYR A 133 13.49 -1.35 -14.81
N VAL A 134 13.22 -0.53 -13.81
CA VAL A 134 14.02 0.67 -13.49
C VAL A 134 15.44 0.29 -13.07
N GLY A 135 15.59 -0.73 -12.22
CA GLY A 135 16.88 -1.25 -11.80
C GLY A 135 17.70 -1.80 -12.96
N ALA A 136 17.06 -2.54 -13.88
CA ALA A 136 17.68 -3.05 -15.09
C ALA A 136 18.15 -1.93 -16.03
N LEU A 137 17.30 -0.92 -16.29
CA LEU A 137 17.70 0.27 -17.07
C LEU A 137 18.86 1.01 -16.41
N ALA A 138 18.83 1.15 -15.11
CA ALA A 138 19.83 1.85 -14.34
C ALA A 138 21.20 1.16 -14.44
N VAL A 139 21.26 -0.15 -14.17
CA VAL A 139 22.52 -0.90 -14.23
C VAL A 139 23.01 -1.01 -15.67
N TYR A 140 22.13 -1.28 -16.63
CA TYR A 140 22.49 -1.35 -18.05
C TYR A 140 23.08 -0.03 -18.56
N SER A 141 22.56 1.13 -18.12
CA SER A 141 23.05 2.43 -18.55
C SER A 141 24.52 2.67 -18.18
N VAL A 142 25.01 2.10 -17.08
CA VAL A 142 26.36 2.30 -16.56
C VAL A 142 27.30 1.12 -16.85
N GLU A 143 26.78 -0.07 -17.03
CA GLU A 143 27.56 -1.29 -17.29
C GLU A 143 27.84 -1.52 -18.78
N ARG A 144 26.90 -1.13 -19.65
CA ARG A 144 27.11 -1.32 -21.08
C ARG A 144 28.36 -0.57 -21.57
N GLY A 145 29.29 -1.31 -22.13
CA GLY A 145 30.55 -0.75 -22.64
C GLY A 145 31.64 -0.54 -21.57
N ALA A 146 31.36 -0.91 -20.32
CA ALA A 146 32.39 -0.95 -19.30
C ALA A 146 33.31 -2.18 -19.51
N SER A 147 34.63 -1.98 -19.35
CA SER A 147 35.60 -3.06 -19.49
C SER A 147 35.37 -4.13 -18.44
N GLY A 148 35.23 -5.38 -18.87
CA GLY A 148 34.98 -6.53 -18.00
C GLY A 148 33.53 -6.72 -17.54
N SER A 149 32.58 -5.89 -18.02
CA SER A 149 31.18 -6.07 -17.69
C SER A 149 30.56 -7.27 -18.42
N THR A 150 29.82 -8.07 -17.68
CA THR A 150 29.00 -9.18 -18.21
C THR A 150 27.59 -8.73 -18.59
N ILE A 151 27.17 -7.52 -18.17
CA ILE A 151 25.86 -6.94 -18.46
C ILE A 151 25.94 -6.09 -19.74
N THR A 152 25.85 -6.76 -20.89
CA THR A 152 26.06 -6.16 -22.21
C THR A 152 24.79 -5.75 -22.94
N ASP A 153 23.66 -6.32 -22.57
CA ASP A 153 22.34 -6.05 -23.15
C ASP A 153 21.26 -5.89 -22.07
N PHE A 154 20.09 -5.39 -22.49
CA PHE A 154 19.00 -5.11 -21.54
C PHE A 154 18.35 -6.38 -20.98
N GLY A 155 18.31 -7.47 -21.77
CA GLY A 155 17.77 -8.75 -21.29
C GLY A 155 18.58 -9.31 -20.14
N THR A 156 19.92 -9.28 -20.28
CA THR A 156 20.88 -9.65 -19.23
C THR A 156 20.74 -8.76 -17.99
N ALA A 157 20.56 -7.46 -18.19
CA ALA A 157 20.32 -6.53 -17.07
C ALA A 157 19.00 -6.81 -16.35
N LEU A 158 17.94 -7.15 -17.09
CA LEU A 158 16.64 -7.48 -16.53
C LEU A 158 16.69 -8.81 -15.75
N TRP A 159 17.38 -9.81 -16.29
CA TRP A 159 17.63 -11.06 -15.60
C TRP A 159 18.39 -10.84 -14.29
N TRP A 160 19.47 -10.08 -14.34
CA TRP A 160 20.23 -9.73 -13.15
C TRP A 160 19.37 -8.99 -12.09
N ALA A 161 18.54 -8.04 -12.51
CA ALA A 161 17.67 -7.31 -11.59
C ALA A 161 16.63 -8.25 -10.95
N PHE A 162 16.05 -9.18 -11.72
CA PHE A 162 15.13 -10.19 -11.22
C PHE A 162 15.79 -11.07 -10.15
N VAL A 163 16.94 -11.64 -10.46
CA VAL A 163 17.68 -12.55 -9.57
C VAL A 163 18.14 -11.83 -8.30
N THR A 164 18.47 -10.53 -8.41
CA THR A 164 18.89 -9.69 -7.30
C THR A 164 17.72 -9.32 -6.38
N VAL A 165 16.58 -8.87 -6.94
CA VAL A 165 15.39 -8.49 -6.15
C VAL A 165 14.79 -9.70 -5.45
N THR A 166 14.80 -10.88 -6.10
CA THR A 166 14.31 -12.13 -5.51
C THR A 166 15.31 -12.75 -4.51
N THR A 167 16.48 -12.13 -4.33
CA THR A 167 17.56 -12.60 -3.42
C THR A 167 18.17 -13.95 -3.78
N VAL A 168 17.94 -14.45 -5.01
CA VAL A 168 18.50 -15.72 -5.48
C VAL A 168 20.00 -15.62 -5.75
N GLY A 169 20.43 -14.57 -6.49
CA GLY A 169 21.84 -14.23 -6.66
C GLY A 169 22.70 -15.32 -7.27
N TYR A 170 22.37 -15.83 -8.46
CA TYR A 170 23.18 -16.89 -9.11
C TYR A 170 24.64 -16.49 -9.34
N GLY A 171 24.95 -15.20 -9.46
CA GLY A 171 26.32 -14.70 -9.66
C GLY A 171 26.82 -14.82 -11.10
N ASP A 172 25.98 -15.22 -12.02
CA ASP A 172 26.27 -15.30 -13.47
C ASP A 172 26.52 -13.93 -14.09
N PHE A 173 25.77 -12.91 -13.61
CA PHE A 173 25.94 -11.51 -13.98
C PHE A 173 26.05 -10.65 -12.75
N SER A 174 26.96 -9.67 -12.77
CA SER A 174 27.13 -8.72 -11.69
C SER A 174 27.73 -7.40 -12.20
N PRO A 175 27.36 -6.25 -11.59
CA PRO A 175 27.94 -4.97 -11.98
C PRO A 175 29.41 -4.90 -11.55
N VAL A 176 30.27 -4.44 -12.47
CA VAL A 176 31.70 -4.25 -12.25
C VAL A 176 32.03 -2.79 -11.94
N THR A 177 31.24 -1.84 -12.46
CA THR A 177 31.46 -0.42 -12.24
C THR A 177 31.11 0.00 -10.82
N PHE A 178 31.76 1.04 -10.32
CA PHE A 178 31.41 1.60 -9.00
C PHE A 178 29.97 2.10 -8.94
N GLN A 179 29.48 2.75 -10.00
CA GLN A 179 28.10 3.22 -10.11
C GLN A 179 27.12 2.04 -10.15
N GLY A 180 27.43 0.99 -10.91
CA GLY A 180 26.64 -0.23 -10.97
C GLY A 180 26.50 -0.92 -9.61
N LYS A 181 27.59 -0.94 -8.82
CA LYS A 181 27.57 -1.46 -7.44
C LYS A 181 26.70 -0.63 -6.50
N ILE A 182 26.72 0.72 -6.63
CA ILE A 182 25.80 1.57 -5.85
C ILE A 182 24.36 1.28 -6.23
N ILE A 183 24.04 1.17 -7.52
CA ILE A 183 22.70 0.83 -8.00
C ILE A 183 22.28 -0.55 -7.46
N ALA A 184 23.18 -1.53 -7.45
CA ALA A 184 22.95 -2.84 -6.90
C ALA A 184 22.55 -2.78 -5.41
N VAL A 185 23.30 -2.06 -4.59
CA VAL A 185 23.01 -1.90 -3.16
C VAL A 185 21.63 -1.28 -2.95
N VAL A 186 21.30 -0.21 -3.69
CA VAL A 186 19.98 0.43 -3.61
C VAL A 186 18.88 -0.52 -4.03
N LEU A 187 19.08 -1.29 -5.11
CA LEU A 187 18.12 -2.27 -5.60
C LEU A 187 17.88 -3.39 -4.56
N MET A 188 18.95 -3.90 -3.93
CA MET A 188 18.88 -4.93 -2.90
C MET A 188 18.06 -4.46 -1.69
N PHE A 189 18.38 -3.29 -1.13
CA PHE A 189 17.61 -2.74 0.01
C PHE A 189 16.15 -2.48 -0.33
N THR A 190 15.90 -1.92 -1.52
CA THR A 190 14.53 -1.63 -1.95
C THR A 190 13.75 -2.92 -2.23
N GLY A 191 14.40 -3.93 -2.80
CA GLY A 191 13.82 -5.25 -3.04
C GLY A 191 13.41 -5.95 -1.74
N ILE A 192 14.31 -5.99 -0.76
CA ILE A 192 14.02 -6.57 0.57
C ILE A 192 12.83 -5.86 1.24
N ALA A 193 12.84 -4.53 1.25
CA ALA A 193 11.75 -3.75 1.81
C ALA A 193 10.41 -4.03 1.11
N LEU A 194 10.40 -4.13 -0.22
CA LEU A 194 9.21 -4.37 -1.00
C LEU A 194 8.65 -5.78 -0.77
N ILE A 195 9.50 -6.80 -0.72
CA ILE A 195 9.11 -8.18 -0.39
C ILE A 195 8.50 -8.23 1.02
N GLY A 196 9.10 -7.54 1.99
CA GLY A 196 8.56 -7.44 3.36
C GLY A 196 7.16 -6.82 3.38
N ILE A 197 6.92 -5.75 2.64
CA ILE A 197 5.59 -5.11 2.52
C ILE A 197 4.57 -6.07 1.88
N VAL A 198 4.95 -6.76 0.80
CA VAL A 198 4.08 -7.74 0.12
C VAL A 198 3.71 -8.87 1.08
N THR A 199 4.69 -9.46 1.76
CA THR A 199 4.48 -10.55 2.72
C THR A 199 3.59 -10.12 3.88
N ALA A 200 3.82 -8.94 4.47
CA ALA A 200 2.99 -8.41 5.55
C ALA A 200 1.54 -8.18 5.09
N THR A 201 1.34 -7.69 3.87
CA THR A 201 0.01 -7.46 3.29
C THR A 201 -0.74 -8.78 3.06
N LEU A 202 -0.05 -9.79 2.54
CA LEU A 202 -0.64 -11.12 2.35
C LEU A 202 -1.00 -11.78 3.68
N ALA A 203 -0.11 -11.69 4.68
CA ALA A 203 -0.37 -12.22 6.02
C ALA A 203 -1.60 -11.56 6.66
N SER A 204 -1.70 -10.22 6.58
CA SER A 204 -2.87 -9.50 7.06
C SER A 204 -4.16 -9.94 6.34
N TRP A 205 -4.11 -10.15 5.03
CA TRP A 205 -5.26 -10.61 4.26
C TRP A 205 -5.71 -12.01 4.68
N ILE A 206 -4.76 -12.94 4.93
CA ILE A 206 -5.07 -14.30 5.40
C ILE A 206 -5.75 -14.26 6.77
N VAL A 207 -5.22 -13.46 7.71
CA VAL A 207 -5.81 -13.30 9.04
C VAL A 207 -7.23 -12.75 8.97
N ASP A 208 -7.46 -11.71 8.16
CA ASP A 208 -8.80 -11.15 7.94
C ASP A 208 -9.77 -12.20 7.37
N GLN A 209 -9.29 -13.06 6.48
CA GLN A 209 -10.14 -14.11 5.86
C GLN A 209 -10.54 -15.19 6.88
N VAL A 210 -9.61 -15.58 7.74
CA VAL A 210 -9.88 -16.53 8.83
C VAL A 210 -10.88 -15.95 9.83
N ASN A 211 -10.70 -14.69 10.23
CA ASN A 211 -11.63 -14.03 11.17
C ASN A 211 -13.05 -13.96 10.59
N LEU A 212 -13.20 -13.57 9.32
CA LEU A 212 -14.52 -13.53 8.66
C LEU A 212 -15.21 -14.89 8.59
N GLU A 213 -14.43 -15.97 8.43
CA GLU A 213 -14.99 -17.32 8.44
C GLU A 213 -15.39 -17.77 9.84
N THR A 214 -14.63 -17.40 10.85
CA THR A 214 -14.94 -17.67 12.26
C THR A 214 -16.20 -16.95 12.68
N ASP A 215 -16.32 -15.65 12.40
CA ASP A 215 -17.52 -14.85 12.69
C ASP A 215 -18.78 -15.46 12.03
N ARG A 216 -18.68 -15.89 10.76
CA ARG A 216 -19.79 -16.54 10.05
C ARG A 216 -20.20 -17.87 10.69
N ARG A 217 -19.26 -18.63 11.20
CA ARG A 217 -19.53 -19.91 11.88
C ARG A 217 -20.20 -19.68 13.24
N GLU A 218 -19.76 -18.65 13.97
CA GLU A 218 -20.37 -18.25 15.23
C GLU A 218 -21.82 -17.78 15.02
N ASP A 219 -22.07 -16.89 14.06
CA ASP A 219 -23.40 -16.44 13.69
C ASP A 219 -24.34 -17.59 13.26
N ALA A 220 -23.80 -18.55 12.50
CA ALA A 220 -24.60 -19.74 12.09
C ALA A 220 -24.94 -20.62 13.28
N ARG A 221 -24.02 -20.81 14.21
CA ARG A 221 -24.21 -21.61 15.42
C ARG A 221 -25.18 -20.97 16.38
N GLU A 222 -25.11 -19.66 16.59
CA GLU A 222 -26.10 -18.92 17.37
C GLU A 222 -27.53 -19.05 16.81
N LYS A 223 -27.68 -18.96 15.49
CA LYS A 223 -28.96 -19.13 14.82
C LYS A 223 -29.51 -20.56 14.96
N GLU A 224 -28.64 -21.54 14.96
CA GLU A 224 -29.03 -22.96 15.12
C GLU A 224 -29.47 -23.23 16.54
N VAL A 225 -28.75 -22.78 17.55
CA VAL A 225 -29.11 -22.84 18.96
C VAL A 225 -30.43 -22.10 19.24
N ALA A 226 -30.60 -20.92 18.65
CA ALA A 226 -31.87 -20.16 18.78
C ALA A 226 -33.07 -20.89 18.15
N LYS A 227 -32.86 -21.60 17.03
CA LYS A 227 -33.92 -22.43 16.40
C LYS A 227 -34.28 -23.65 17.25
N GLU A 228 -33.27 -24.35 17.78
CA GLU A 228 -33.48 -25.49 18.67
C GLU A 228 -34.23 -25.07 19.93
N ALA A 229 -33.83 -23.98 20.57
CA ALA A 229 -34.54 -23.44 21.74
C ALA A 229 -35.98 -23.02 21.42
N ALA A 230 -36.23 -22.44 20.25
CA ALA A 230 -37.59 -22.10 19.82
C ALA A 230 -38.43 -23.35 19.54
N GLN A 231 -37.87 -24.40 18.94
CA GLN A 231 -38.57 -25.68 18.71
C GLN A 231 -38.90 -26.39 20.02
N GLU A 232 -37.97 -26.39 20.97
CA GLU A 232 -38.18 -26.99 22.29
C GLU A 232 -39.27 -26.22 23.08
N ALA A 233 -39.29 -24.90 23.01
CA ALA A 233 -40.34 -24.07 23.61
C ALA A 233 -41.72 -24.37 23.01
N ILE A 234 -41.80 -24.54 21.68
CA ILE A 234 -43.06 -24.92 21.00
C ILE A 234 -43.47 -26.33 21.40
N ALA A 235 -42.56 -27.30 21.43
CA ALA A 235 -42.87 -28.67 21.85
C ALA A 235 -43.33 -28.73 23.29
N THR A 236 -42.72 -27.95 24.18
CA THR A 236 -43.13 -27.86 25.59
C THR A 236 -44.49 -27.17 25.75
N SER A 237 -44.81 -26.17 24.94
CA SER A 237 -46.13 -25.51 24.98
C SER A 237 -47.26 -26.32 24.38
N ALA A 238 -46.94 -27.24 23.47
CA ALA A 238 -47.90 -28.14 22.83
C ALA A 238 -48.10 -29.46 23.61
N ASN A 239 -47.43 -29.64 24.74
CA ASN A 239 -47.57 -30.83 25.55
C ASN A 239 -48.91 -30.78 26.34
N PRO A 240 -49.89 -31.67 26.03
CA PRO A 240 -51.21 -31.66 26.68
C PRO A 240 -51.16 -31.90 28.20
N GLU A 241 -50.09 -32.50 28.68
CA GLU A 241 -49.85 -32.74 30.11
C GLU A 241 -49.52 -31.42 30.85
N ILE A 242 -48.83 -30.48 30.20
CA ILE A 242 -48.57 -29.15 30.76
C ILE A 242 -49.86 -28.31 30.82
N ASP A 243 -50.75 -28.44 29.86
CA ASP A 243 -52.02 -27.73 29.86
C ASP A 243 -52.97 -28.30 30.92
N LEU A 244 -53.01 -29.63 31.13
CA LEU A 244 -53.68 -30.27 32.23
C LEU A 244 -53.14 -29.80 33.59
N LEU A 245 -51.88 -29.81 33.80
CA LEU A 245 -51.23 -29.32 35.02
C LEU A 245 -51.51 -27.83 35.28
N ARG A 246 -51.53 -27.00 34.25
CA ARG A 246 -51.94 -25.59 34.38
C ARG A 246 -53.36 -25.39 34.80
N GLU A 247 -54.27 -26.23 34.32
CA GLU A 247 -55.68 -26.18 34.70
C GLU A 247 -55.89 -26.67 36.14
N GLU A 248 -55.21 -27.75 36.56
CA GLU A 248 -55.16 -28.20 37.94
C GLU A 248 -54.66 -27.17 38.94
N VAL A 249 -53.54 -26.48 38.58
CA VAL A 249 -52.99 -25.39 39.36
C VAL A 249 -53.96 -24.20 39.46
N ARG A 250 -54.72 -23.90 38.40
CA ARG A 250 -55.76 -22.87 38.42
C ARG A 250 -56.93 -23.23 39.36
N GLU A 251 -57.34 -24.46 39.30
CA GLU A 251 -58.45 -24.97 40.14
C GLU A 251 -58.05 -24.96 41.62
N LEU A 252 -56.86 -25.43 41.93
CA LEU A 252 -56.29 -25.38 43.29
C LEU A 252 -56.17 -23.95 43.80
N THR A 253 -55.68 -23.03 42.95
CA THR A 253 -55.57 -21.63 43.33
C THR A 253 -56.91 -20.97 43.63
N ALA A 254 -57.92 -21.28 42.84
CA ALA A 254 -59.32 -20.83 43.06
C ALA A 254 -59.90 -21.37 44.36
N THR A 255 -59.67 -22.66 44.65
CA THR A 255 -60.13 -23.32 45.89
C THR A 255 -59.47 -22.71 47.13
N VAL A 256 -58.13 -22.46 47.08
CA VAL A 256 -57.41 -21.79 48.19
C VAL A 256 -57.89 -20.36 48.39
N ALA A 257 -58.16 -19.63 47.31
CA ALA A 257 -58.70 -18.27 47.40
C ALA A 257 -60.11 -18.25 48.03
N GLY A 258 -60.96 -19.25 47.69
CA GLY A 258 -62.31 -19.46 48.29
C GLY A 258 -62.24 -19.77 49.77
N LEU A 259 -61.38 -20.66 50.20
CA LEU A 259 -61.15 -21.02 51.59
C LEU A 259 -60.58 -19.82 52.40
N ARG A 260 -59.72 -19.04 51.83
CA ARG A 260 -59.19 -17.83 52.47
C ARG A 260 -60.26 -16.78 52.72
N THR A 261 -61.17 -16.57 51.76
CA THR A 261 -62.28 -15.61 51.96
C THR A 261 -63.32 -16.14 52.97
N GLU A 262 -63.42 -17.43 53.11
CA GLU A 262 -64.34 -18.04 54.12
C GLU A 262 -63.75 -17.98 55.55
N LEU A 263 -62.40 -18.09 55.64
CA LEU A 263 -61.66 -17.86 56.90
C LEU A 263 -61.66 -16.37 57.38
N GLU A 264 -61.63 -15.46 56.43
CA GLU A 264 -61.72 -14.02 56.76
C GLU A 264 -63.09 -13.53 57.11
N ARG A 265 -64.17 -14.36 56.86
CA ARG A 265 -65.55 -14.09 57.25
C ARG A 265 -65.95 -14.68 58.61
N ARG A 266 -65.15 -15.52 59.22
CA ARG A 266 -65.30 -16.01 60.58
C ARG A 266 -64.47 -15.17 61.58
#